data_e1ddb3741e4b46973ea8558a64f26e30
#
_entry.id   e1ddb3741e4b46973ea8558a64f26e30
#
_cell.length_a   1.000
_cell.length_b   1.000
_cell.length_c   1.000
_cell.angle_alpha   90.00
_cell.angle_beta   90.00
_cell.angle_gamma   90.00
#
_symmetry.space_group_name_H-M   'P 1'
#
loop_
_entity.id
_entity.type
_entity.pdbx_description
1 polymer ?
#
loop_
_entity_poly.entity_id
_entity_poly.type
_entity_poly.pdbx_seq_one_letter_code
_entity_poly.pdbx_strand_id
1 'polypeptide(L)'
;MVKAKTVYVCSNCGADSPKWIGKCPSCGEWNTYVEEIVVKEPVGKRALYGVSDGGKVRPVLLRDITSEEETRVDLGDRELNRVLGGGLVKGSLVLIGGEPGIGKSTLVLQTVLGLKGLRTLYVSGEESSRQLKLRADRIAHENSDCFILCETNLEQIFVQTKNVQPDLLIIDSIQTIYTEVVESSPGSCLLYTSPSPRDMRRS
;
A
#
# COMPACT_ATOMS: atom_id res chain seq x y z
N MET A 1 -1.21 4.39 22.95
CA MET A 1 -1.84 5.65 22.52
C MET A 1 -0.80 6.51 21.82
N VAL A 2 -0.87 6.63 20.51
CA VAL A 2 0.03 7.49 19.72
C VAL A 2 -0.45 8.93 19.88
N LYS A 3 0.38 9.81 20.45
CA LYS A 3 0.04 11.22 20.57
C LYS A 3 0.28 11.88 19.21
N ALA A 4 -0.79 12.19 18.50
CA ALA A 4 -0.75 13.08 17.34
C ALA A 4 -0.37 14.48 17.82
N LYS A 5 0.60 15.11 17.14
CA LYS A 5 0.99 16.50 17.42
C LYS A 5 0.64 17.34 16.18
N THR A 6 -0.21 18.32 16.38
CA THR A 6 -0.51 19.31 15.36
C THR A 6 0.68 20.25 15.18
N VAL A 7 1.11 20.46 13.96
CA VAL A 7 2.15 21.40 13.56
C VAL A 7 1.62 22.24 12.41
N TYR A 8 1.96 23.51 12.39
CA TYR A 8 1.57 24.43 11.31
C TYR A 8 2.75 24.61 10.37
N VAL A 9 2.57 24.33 9.08
CA VAL A 9 3.62 24.41 8.05
C VAL A 9 3.29 25.53 7.07
N CYS A 10 4.27 26.36 6.77
CA CYS A 10 4.13 27.41 5.77
C CYS A 10 4.09 26.82 4.36
N SER A 11 2.98 27.01 3.64
CA SER A 11 2.79 26.50 2.26
C SER A 11 3.77 27.10 1.23
N ASN A 12 4.39 28.26 1.54
CA ASN A 12 5.30 28.92 0.64
C ASN A 12 6.78 28.49 0.82
N CYS A 13 7.24 28.29 2.06
CA CYS A 13 8.66 28.01 2.33
C CYS A 13 8.91 26.74 3.16
N GLY A 14 7.86 26.03 3.60
CA GLY A 14 7.98 24.79 4.39
C GLY A 14 8.41 25.00 5.85
N ALA A 15 8.53 26.23 6.34
CA ALA A 15 8.88 26.51 7.74
C ALA A 15 7.76 26.02 8.67
N ASP A 16 8.12 25.26 9.71
CA ASP A 16 7.18 24.74 10.70
C ASP A 16 7.04 25.63 11.94
N SER A 17 5.89 25.58 12.56
CA SER A 17 5.59 26.28 13.82
C SER A 17 4.66 25.42 14.70
N PRO A 18 4.87 25.43 16.03
CA PRO A 18 3.98 24.74 16.95
C PRO A 18 2.62 25.42 17.15
N LYS A 19 2.45 26.63 16.60
CA LYS A 19 1.22 27.43 16.66
C LYS A 19 1.01 28.12 15.32
N TRP A 20 -0.25 28.35 14.99
CA TRP A 20 -0.60 29.19 13.85
C TRP A 20 -0.13 30.63 14.09
N ILE A 21 0.58 31.19 13.12
CA ILE A 21 1.06 32.57 13.13
C ILE A 21 0.66 33.24 11.81
N GLY A 22 0.15 34.47 11.90
CA GLY A 22 -0.39 35.20 10.75
C GLY A 22 0.66 35.54 9.69
N LYS A 23 1.94 35.72 10.10
CA LYS A 23 3.06 36.04 9.20
C LYS A 23 4.19 35.04 9.39
N CYS A 24 4.68 34.45 8.30
CA CYS A 24 5.80 33.52 8.34
C CYS A 24 7.11 34.27 8.64
N PRO A 25 7.86 33.92 9.71
CA PRO A 25 9.11 34.59 10.04
C PRO A 25 10.24 34.26 9.06
N SER A 26 10.12 33.16 8.29
CA SER A 26 11.13 32.71 7.35
C SER A 26 11.01 33.39 5.98
N CYS A 27 9.81 33.43 5.39
CA CYS A 27 9.59 34.01 4.06
C CYS A 27 8.87 35.37 4.08
N GLY A 28 8.33 35.79 5.23
CA GLY A 28 7.64 37.08 5.37
C GLY A 28 6.22 37.13 4.84
N GLU A 29 5.71 36.04 4.25
CA GLU A 29 4.34 35.97 3.70
C GLU A 29 3.27 35.84 4.77
N TRP A 30 2.08 36.37 4.48
CA TRP A 30 0.94 36.36 5.38
C TRP A 30 -0.03 35.21 5.08
N ASN A 31 -0.65 34.66 6.12
CA ASN A 31 -1.69 33.62 6.04
C ASN A 31 -1.28 32.36 5.26
N THR A 32 -0.02 31.96 5.34
CA THR A 32 0.54 30.81 4.63
C THR A 32 0.67 29.55 5.48
N TYR A 33 0.30 29.61 6.77
CA TYR A 33 0.37 28.44 7.64
C TYR A 33 -0.87 27.56 7.49
N VAL A 34 -0.63 26.30 7.14
CA VAL A 34 -1.62 25.21 7.04
C VAL A 34 -1.39 24.25 8.20
N GLU A 35 -2.47 23.78 8.81
CA GLU A 35 -2.42 22.79 9.87
C GLU A 35 -2.07 21.43 9.32
N GLU A 36 -1.00 20.81 9.82
CA GLU A 36 -0.61 19.46 9.50
C GLU A 36 -0.53 18.60 10.77
N ILE A 37 -1.15 17.45 10.74
CA ILE A 37 -1.09 16.48 11.83
C ILE A 37 0.13 15.60 11.64
N VAL A 38 1.20 15.89 12.38
CA VAL A 38 2.39 15.05 12.40
C VAL A 38 2.18 13.90 13.39
N VAL A 39 1.82 12.75 12.88
CA VAL A 39 1.87 11.51 13.65
C VAL A 39 3.35 11.10 13.75
N LYS A 40 3.95 11.26 14.91
CA LYS A 40 5.26 10.66 15.18
C LYS A 40 5.06 9.13 15.24
N GLU A 41 5.15 8.50 14.09
CA GLU A 41 5.38 7.06 14.09
C GLU A 41 6.72 6.79 14.80
N PRO A 42 6.78 5.80 15.69
CA PRO A 42 8.07 5.29 16.12
C PRO A 42 8.77 4.84 14.83
N VAL A 43 9.92 5.43 14.55
CA VAL A 43 10.77 5.08 13.41
C VAL A 43 11.18 3.61 13.60
N GLY A 44 10.28 2.70 13.24
CA GLY A 44 10.58 1.32 12.98
C GLY A 44 11.48 1.33 11.75
N LYS A 45 12.68 0.80 11.91
CA LYS A 45 13.68 0.67 10.85
C LYS A 45 13.00 0.08 9.61
N ARG A 46 12.55 0.92 8.67
CA ARG A 46 12.29 0.51 7.31
C ARG A 46 13.66 0.12 6.75
N ALA A 47 13.92 -1.18 6.72
CA ALA A 47 14.93 -1.73 5.85
C ALA A 47 14.38 -1.59 4.41
N LEU A 48 14.43 -0.39 3.86
CA LEU A 48 14.43 -0.21 2.42
C LEU A 48 15.74 -0.85 1.94
N TYR A 49 15.63 -1.71 0.93
CA TYR A 49 16.74 -2.32 0.21
C TYR A 49 17.89 -1.31 0.00
N GLY A 50 18.93 -1.43 0.80
CA GLY A 50 20.12 -0.58 0.74
C GLY A 50 21.04 -0.99 1.87
N VAL A 51 22.28 -1.27 1.54
CA VAL A 51 23.35 -1.66 2.44
C VAL A 51 23.33 -0.79 3.69
N SER A 52 22.95 -1.37 4.82
CA SER A 52 22.94 -0.71 6.12
C SER A 52 24.33 -0.79 6.74
N ASP A 53 25.16 0.18 6.44
CA ASP A 53 26.29 0.51 7.28
C ASP A 53 25.93 1.79 8.07
N GLY A 54 25.65 1.61 9.36
CA GLY A 54 25.59 2.70 10.34
C GLY A 54 24.54 3.83 10.14
N GLY A 55 23.34 3.57 9.57
CA GLY A 55 22.19 4.45 9.76
C GLY A 55 22.09 5.70 8.88
N LYS A 56 22.98 5.91 7.88
CA LYS A 56 22.85 6.98 6.89
C LYS A 56 22.66 6.39 5.49
N VAL A 57 21.46 6.56 4.94
CA VAL A 57 21.20 6.21 3.54
C VAL A 57 22.02 7.12 2.65
N ARG A 58 22.91 6.55 1.83
CA ARG A 58 23.73 7.29 0.86
C ARG A 58 23.35 6.86 -0.55
N PRO A 59 23.34 7.77 -1.53
CA PRO A 59 23.19 7.39 -2.92
C PRO A 59 24.37 6.52 -3.36
N VAL A 60 24.08 5.44 -4.10
CA VAL A 60 25.08 4.50 -4.63
C VAL A 60 25.02 4.57 -6.15
N LEU A 61 26.15 4.48 -6.83
CA LEU A 61 26.19 4.45 -8.30
C LEU A 61 25.56 3.13 -8.80
N LEU A 62 24.74 3.24 -9.83
CA LEU A 62 24.03 2.09 -10.40
C LEU A 62 24.99 0.94 -10.80
N ARG A 63 26.16 1.27 -11.33
CA ARG A 63 27.19 0.28 -11.70
C ARG A 63 27.79 -0.51 -10.54
N ASP A 64 27.68 0.05 -9.32
CA ASP A 64 28.24 -0.55 -8.10
C ASP A 64 27.19 -1.44 -7.37
N ILE A 65 25.97 -1.47 -7.91
CA ILE A 65 24.88 -2.34 -7.41
C ILE A 65 25.02 -3.71 -8.09
N THR A 66 25.35 -4.72 -7.29
CA THR A 66 25.32 -6.11 -7.75
C THR A 66 23.85 -6.55 -7.85
N SER A 67 23.40 -6.92 -9.03
CA SER A 67 22.11 -7.55 -9.22
C SER A 67 22.17 -8.99 -8.73
N GLU A 68 21.67 -9.25 -7.53
CA GLU A 68 21.33 -10.62 -7.15
C GLU A 68 20.07 -11.02 -7.93
N GLU A 69 20.00 -12.27 -8.39
CA GLU A 69 18.79 -12.78 -9.04
C GLU A 69 17.63 -12.70 -8.06
N GLU A 70 16.67 -11.83 -8.35
CA GLU A 70 15.46 -11.70 -7.54
C GLU A 70 14.63 -12.98 -7.64
N THR A 71 14.44 -13.65 -6.52
CA THR A 71 13.54 -14.80 -6.43
C THR A 71 12.12 -14.35 -6.74
N ARG A 72 11.55 -14.89 -7.82
CA ARG A 72 10.18 -14.60 -8.24
C ARG A 72 9.25 -15.74 -7.81
N VAL A 73 8.06 -15.36 -7.39
CA VAL A 73 6.98 -16.29 -7.08
C VAL A 73 6.22 -16.59 -8.37
N ASP A 74 6.16 -17.87 -8.76
CA ASP A 74 5.32 -18.34 -9.85
C ASP A 74 3.85 -18.30 -9.41
N LEU A 75 3.03 -17.54 -10.14
CA LEU A 75 1.61 -17.37 -9.84
C LEU A 75 0.73 -18.51 -10.43
N GLY A 76 1.32 -19.48 -11.10
CA GLY A 76 0.61 -20.59 -11.76
C GLY A 76 -0.20 -20.17 -12.99
N ASP A 77 -0.20 -18.90 -13.35
CA ASP A 77 -0.83 -18.36 -14.56
C ASP A 77 0.26 -17.82 -15.50
N ARG A 78 0.29 -18.36 -16.71
CA ARG A 78 1.34 -18.05 -17.70
C ARG A 78 1.30 -16.58 -18.14
N GLU A 79 0.10 -16.02 -18.32
CA GLU A 79 -0.04 -14.65 -18.78
C GLU A 79 0.27 -13.65 -17.67
N LEU A 80 -0.18 -13.89 -16.44
CA LEU A 80 0.20 -13.07 -15.29
C LEU A 80 1.72 -13.09 -15.08
N ASN A 81 2.34 -14.27 -15.11
CA ASN A 81 3.79 -14.37 -14.99
C ASN A 81 4.51 -13.63 -16.13
N ARG A 82 4.02 -13.74 -17.38
CA ARG A 82 4.59 -13.01 -18.52
C ARG A 82 4.51 -11.49 -18.31
N VAL A 83 3.36 -10.98 -17.90
CA VAL A 83 3.15 -9.54 -17.65
C VAL A 83 4.04 -9.03 -16.51
N LEU A 84 4.27 -9.86 -15.50
CA LEU A 84 5.12 -9.54 -14.33
C LEU A 84 6.62 -9.85 -14.59
N GLY A 85 6.99 -10.21 -15.81
CA GLY A 85 8.38 -10.48 -16.16
C GLY A 85 8.95 -11.79 -15.59
N GLY A 86 8.09 -12.80 -15.42
CA GLY A 86 8.47 -14.13 -14.94
C GLY A 86 7.96 -14.48 -13.54
N GLY A 87 7.07 -13.68 -12.97
CA GLY A 87 6.46 -13.91 -11.68
C GLY A 87 6.51 -12.71 -10.73
N LEU A 88 5.90 -12.86 -9.58
CA LEU A 88 5.80 -11.80 -8.58
C LEU A 88 7.11 -11.64 -7.80
N VAL A 89 7.66 -10.43 -7.78
CA VAL A 89 8.87 -10.12 -7.00
C VAL A 89 8.49 -9.88 -5.54
N LYS A 90 9.26 -10.42 -4.61
CA LYS A 90 9.05 -10.24 -3.17
C LYS A 90 9.19 -8.76 -2.81
N GLY A 91 8.20 -8.24 -2.08
CA GLY A 91 8.15 -6.83 -1.67
C GLY A 91 7.64 -5.86 -2.75
N SER A 92 7.24 -6.37 -3.93
CA SER A 92 6.60 -5.56 -4.97
C SER A 92 5.15 -5.25 -4.62
N LEU A 93 4.64 -4.14 -5.16
CA LEU A 93 3.24 -3.77 -5.16
C LEU A 93 2.71 -3.87 -6.60
N VAL A 94 1.63 -4.65 -6.79
CA VAL A 94 0.97 -4.81 -8.08
C VAL A 94 -0.46 -4.28 -8.00
N LEU A 95 -0.83 -3.39 -8.90
CA LEU A 95 -2.18 -2.87 -9.04
C LEU A 95 -2.84 -3.49 -10.28
N ILE A 96 -3.97 -4.17 -10.06
CA ILE A 96 -4.81 -4.73 -11.14
C ILE A 96 -6.00 -3.78 -11.36
N GLY A 97 -5.96 -3.04 -12.46
CA GLY A 97 -7.02 -2.12 -12.87
C GLY A 97 -7.86 -2.68 -14.02
N GLY A 98 -9.09 -2.18 -14.16
CA GLY A 98 -10.00 -2.51 -15.26
C GLY A 98 -11.44 -2.17 -14.93
N GLU A 99 -12.32 -2.27 -15.92
CA GLU A 99 -13.75 -1.98 -15.77
C GLU A 99 -14.45 -2.90 -14.75
N PRO A 100 -15.51 -2.43 -14.07
CA PRO A 100 -16.33 -3.28 -13.22
C PRO A 100 -16.86 -4.51 -13.99
N GLY A 101 -16.90 -5.67 -13.33
CA GLY A 101 -17.44 -6.89 -13.93
C GLY A 101 -16.50 -7.66 -14.89
N ILE A 102 -15.33 -7.14 -15.22
CA ILE A 102 -14.38 -7.82 -16.15
C ILE A 102 -13.72 -9.09 -15.57
N GLY A 103 -13.95 -9.37 -14.29
CA GLY A 103 -13.43 -10.60 -13.68
C GLY A 103 -12.16 -10.44 -12.83
N LYS A 104 -11.74 -9.21 -12.48
CA LYS A 104 -10.53 -8.97 -11.64
C LYS A 104 -10.48 -9.80 -10.36
N SER A 105 -11.52 -9.70 -9.55
CA SER A 105 -11.64 -10.45 -8.28
C SER A 105 -11.63 -11.96 -8.48
N THR A 106 -12.20 -12.44 -9.58
CA THR A 106 -12.18 -13.87 -9.93
C THR A 106 -10.78 -14.32 -10.30
N LEU A 107 -10.09 -13.55 -11.15
CA LEU A 107 -8.71 -13.83 -11.54
C LEU A 107 -7.78 -13.87 -10.32
N VAL A 108 -7.87 -12.87 -9.44
CA VAL A 108 -7.04 -12.80 -8.23
C VAL A 108 -7.33 -13.96 -7.29
N LEU A 109 -8.60 -14.28 -7.03
CA LEU A 109 -8.98 -15.39 -6.17
C LEU A 109 -8.51 -16.73 -6.75
N GLN A 110 -8.68 -16.95 -8.06
CA GLN A 110 -8.20 -18.15 -8.75
C GLN A 110 -6.68 -18.31 -8.63
N THR A 111 -5.93 -17.23 -8.86
CA THR A 111 -4.48 -17.21 -8.70
C THR A 111 -4.07 -17.62 -7.30
N VAL A 112 -4.67 -16.99 -6.28
CA VAL A 112 -4.34 -17.24 -4.86
C VAL A 112 -4.65 -18.67 -4.45
N LEU A 113 -5.78 -19.22 -4.88
CA LEU A 113 -6.15 -20.61 -4.58
C LEU A 113 -5.23 -21.61 -5.28
N GLY A 114 -4.59 -21.21 -6.39
CA GLY A 114 -3.58 -22.02 -7.09
C GLY A 114 -2.19 -22.02 -6.46
N LEU A 115 -1.89 -21.04 -5.57
CA LEU A 115 -0.58 -20.92 -4.93
C LEU A 115 -0.39 -22.02 -3.87
N LYS A 116 0.80 -22.61 -3.84
CA LYS A 116 1.16 -23.63 -2.83
C LYS A 116 2.36 -23.16 -2.01
N GLY A 117 2.30 -23.41 -0.69
CA GLY A 117 3.42 -23.09 0.20
C GLY A 117 3.62 -21.60 0.47
N LEU A 118 2.64 -20.75 0.13
CA LEU A 118 2.63 -19.34 0.42
C LEU A 118 1.43 -18.99 1.30
N ARG A 119 1.70 -18.42 2.45
CA ARG A 119 0.67 -17.90 3.34
C ARG A 119 0.09 -16.63 2.73
N THR A 120 -1.19 -16.66 2.41
CA THR A 120 -1.88 -15.56 1.75
C THR A 120 -2.96 -14.99 2.65
N LEU A 121 -3.06 -13.67 2.73
CA LEU A 121 -4.17 -12.97 3.34
C LEU A 121 -4.97 -12.24 2.27
N TYR A 122 -6.19 -12.68 2.03
CA TYR A 122 -7.13 -12.06 1.12
C TYR A 122 -8.10 -11.18 1.90
N VAL A 123 -7.99 -9.87 1.73
CA VAL A 123 -8.85 -8.87 2.34
C VAL A 123 -9.94 -8.49 1.34
N SER A 124 -11.19 -8.64 1.74
CA SER A 124 -12.35 -8.25 0.95
C SER A 124 -13.12 -7.12 1.64
N GLY A 125 -13.31 -6.03 0.92
CA GLY A 125 -14.14 -4.92 1.37
C GLY A 125 -15.59 -4.94 0.83
N GLU A 126 -15.89 -5.83 -0.13
CA GLU A 126 -17.20 -5.87 -0.80
C GLU A 126 -17.95 -7.17 -0.55
N GLU A 127 -17.24 -8.29 -0.43
CA GLU A 127 -17.86 -9.60 -0.30
C GLU A 127 -17.68 -10.18 1.11
N SER A 128 -18.72 -10.86 1.57
CA SER A 128 -18.65 -11.62 2.81
C SER A 128 -17.82 -12.91 2.64
N SER A 129 -17.29 -13.43 3.75
CA SER A 129 -16.52 -14.69 3.75
C SER A 129 -17.30 -15.86 3.16
N ARG A 130 -18.63 -15.88 3.36
CA ARG A 130 -19.51 -16.90 2.78
C ARG A 130 -19.62 -16.80 1.26
N GLN A 131 -19.71 -15.59 0.71
CA GLN A 131 -19.76 -15.36 -0.74
C GLN A 131 -18.42 -15.75 -1.39
N LEU A 132 -17.30 -15.35 -0.76
CA LEU A 132 -15.99 -15.77 -1.20
C LEU A 132 -15.81 -17.28 -1.17
N LYS A 133 -16.29 -17.96 -0.11
CA LYS A 133 -16.25 -19.43 -0.04
C LYS A 133 -17.05 -20.07 -1.18
N LEU A 134 -18.29 -19.62 -1.43
CA LEU A 134 -19.10 -20.12 -2.54
C LEU A 134 -18.44 -19.91 -3.91
N ARG A 135 -17.69 -18.82 -4.08
CA ARG A 135 -16.93 -18.55 -5.29
C ARG A 135 -15.70 -19.46 -5.37
N ALA A 136 -14.96 -19.62 -4.28
CA ALA A 136 -13.79 -20.49 -4.19
C ALA A 136 -14.14 -21.95 -4.50
N ASP A 137 -15.30 -22.44 -4.03
CA ASP A 137 -15.76 -23.81 -4.27
C ASP A 137 -16.05 -24.10 -5.75
N ARG A 138 -16.24 -23.05 -6.59
CA ARG A 138 -16.39 -23.19 -8.05
C ARG A 138 -15.04 -23.22 -8.77
N ILE A 139 -13.99 -22.80 -8.09
CA ILE A 139 -12.62 -22.79 -8.60
C ILE A 139 -11.99 -24.11 -8.14
N ALA A 140 -11.55 -24.94 -9.08
CA ALA A 140 -11.04 -26.29 -8.81
C ALA A 140 -9.65 -26.33 -8.13
N HIS A 141 -9.31 -25.33 -7.32
CA HIS A 141 -8.06 -25.22 -6.60
C HIS A 141 -8.31 -24.97 -5.13
N GLU A 142 -7.49 -25.56 -4.28
CA GLU A 142 -7.52 -25.35 -2.83
C GLU A 142 -6.14 -24.91 -2.34
N ASN A 143 -6.11 -23.79 -1.63
CA ASN A 143 -4.94 -23.33 -0.89
C ASN A 143 -5.28 -23.38 0.60
N SER A 144 -4.66 -24.31 1.33
CA SER A 144 -4.84 -24.46 2.79
C SER A 144 -4.31 -23.27 3.60
N ASP A 145 -3.42 -22.48 3.01
CA ASP A 145 -2.75 -21.34 3.65
C ASP A 145 -3.34 -19.99 3.22
N CYS A 146 -4.57 -20.00 2.66
CA CYS A 146 -5.30 -18.79 2.30
C CYS A 146 -6.25 -18.36 3.41
N PHE A 147 -5.95 -17.23 4.05
CA PHE A 147 -6.78 -16.59 5.08
C PHE A 147 -7.67 -15.55 4.43
N ILE A 148 -8.94 -15.49 4.85
CA ILE A 148 -9.91 -14.49 4.39
C ILE A 148 -10.20 -13.51 5.53
N LEU A 149 -10.14 -12.22 5.23
CA LEU A 149 -10.51 -11.14 6.12
C LEU A 149 -11.53 -10.22 5.43
N CYS A 150 -12.73 -10.10 6.00
CA CYS A 150 -13.74 -9.16 5.52
C CYS A 150 -13.66 -7.91 6.39
N GLU A 151 -12.90 -6.93 5.96
CA GLU A 151 -12.62 -5.70 6.69
C GLU A 151 -12.29 -4.55 5.73
N THR A 152 -12.71 -3.34 6.09
CA THR A 152 -12.48 -2.11 5.31
C THR A 152 -11.67 -1.06 6.07
N ASN A 153 -11.53 -1.22 7.40
CA ASN A 153 -10.71 -0.36 8.22
C ASN A 153 -9.23 -0.73 8.08
N LEU A 154 -8.40 0.20 7.60
CA LEU A 154 -6.98 -0.02 7.30
C LEU A 154 -6.17 -0.39 8.56
N GLU A 155 -6.48 0.20 9.70
CA GLU A 155 -5.81 -0.06 10.98
C GLU A 155 -6.03 -1.52 11.42
N GLN A 156 -7.27 -2.02 11.27
CA GLN A 156 -7.59 -3.41 11.56
C GLN A 156 -6.90 -4.38 10.59
N ILE A 157 -6.86 -4.03 9.30
CA ILE A 157 -6.13 -4.80 8.29
C ILE A 157 -4.66 -4.91 8.67
N PHE A 158 -4.01 -3.83 9.11
CA PHE A 158 -2.61 -3.87 9.56
C PHE A 158 -2.41 -4.73 10.81
N VAL A 159 -3.33 -4.69 11.77
CA VAL A 159 -3.28 -5.55 12.96
C VAL A 159 -3.32 -7.02 12.55
N GLN A 160 -4.26 -7.39 11.67
CA GLN A 160 -4.40 -8.77 11.22
C GLN A 160 -3.24 -9.22 10.33
N THR A 161 -2.71 -8.33 9.50
CA THR A 161 -1.51 -8.61 8.70
C THR A 161 -0.30 -8.93 9.59
N LYS A 162 -0.13 -8.21 10.71
CA LYS A 162 0.92 -8.50 11.69
C LYS A 162 0.71 -9.84 12.41
N ASN A 163 -0.54 -10.22 12.68
CA ASN A 163 -0.86 -11.48 13.34
C ASN A 163 -0.66 -12.69 12.42
N VAL A 164 -1.12 -12.58 11.16
CA VAL A 164 -1.05 -13.65 10.16
C VAL A 164 0.35 -13.77 9.57
N GLN A 165 1.07 -12.66 9.44
CA GLN A 165 2.38 -12.57 8.76
C GLN A 165 2.36 -13.23 7.36
N PRO A 166 1.49 -12.76 6.45
CA PRO A 166 1.36 -13.36 5.14
C PRO A 166 2.57 -13.06 4.25
N ASP A 167 2.91 -14.00 3.36
CA ASP A 167 3.87 -13.79 2.29
C ASP A 167 3.28 -12.94 1.15
N LEU A 168 1.95 -13.04 0.96
CA LEU A 168 1.16 -12.31 -0.04
C LEU A 168 -0.08 -11.71 0.60
N LEU A 169 -0.22 -10.39 0.49
CA LEU A 169 -1.41 -9.64 0.90
C LEU A 169 -2.19 -9.20 -0.34
N ILE A 170 -3.48 -9.48 -0.38
CA ILE A 170 -4.40 -9.05 -1.42
C ILE A 170 -5.46 -8.16 -0.81
N ILE A 171 -5.79 -7.08 -1.49
CA ILE A 171 -6.87 -6.15 -1.12
C ILE A 171 -7.82 -6.03 -2.31
N ASP A 172 -9.07 -6.48 -2.12
CA ASP A 172 -10.13 -6.49 -3.13
C ASP A 172 -11.42 -5.87 -2.55
N SER A 173 -11.72 -4.60 -2.84
CA SER A 173 -10.94 -3.65 -3.64
C SER A 173 -10.37 -2.53 -2.75
N ILE A 174 -9.32 -1.89 -3.22
CA ILE A 174 -8.72 -0.73 -2.53
C ILE A 174 -9.71 0.43 -2.37
N GLN A 175 -10.73 0.50 -3.22
CA GLN A 175 -11.74 1.55 -3.21
C GLN A 175 -12.64 1.53 -1.98
N THR A 176 -12.75 0.40 -1.30
CA THR A 176 -13.58 0.24 -0.10
C THR A 176 -12.82 0.51 1.18
N ILE A 177 -11.49 0.58 1.11
CA ILE A 177 -10.64 0.78 2.29
C ILE A 177 -10.71 2.23 2.74
N TYR A 178 -10.86 2.43 4.06
CA TYR A 178 -10.80 3.72 4.70
C TYR A 178 -9.86 3.69 5.91
N THR A 179 -9.46 4.86 6.37
CA THR A 179 -8.66 5.06 7.58
C THR A 179 -9.32 6.09 8.48
N GLU A 180 -9.25 5.88 9.79
CA GLU A 180 -9.76 6.83 10.79
C GLU A 180 -8.78 7.99 11.05
N VAL A 181 -7.54 7.85 10.59
CA VAL A 181 -6.47 8.85 10.80
C VAL A 181 -6.63 10.07 9.88
N VAL A 182 -7.28 9.88 8.72
CA VAL A 182 -7.50 10.95 7.73
C VAL A 182 -9.01 11.08 7.49
N GLU A 183 -9.57 12.25 7.73
CA GLU A 183 -10.97 12.56 7.44
C GLU A 183 -11.17 12.65 5.91
N SER A 184 -11.23 11.52 5.24
CA SER A 184 -11.49 11.44 3.81
C SER A 184 -12.44 10.30 3.50
N SER A 185 -13.30 10.50 2.49
CA SER A 185 -14.21 9.45 2.02
C SER A 185 -13.42 8.22 1.53
N PRO A 186 -13.93 7.00 1.75
CA PRO A 186 -13.34 5.78 1.19
C PRO A 186 -13.06 5.94 -0.30
N GLY A 187 -11.89 5.48 -0.75
CA GLY A 187 -11.49 5.61 -2.15
C GLY A 187 -11.18 7.03 -2.62
N SER A 188 -11.08 8.00 -1.71
CA SER A 188 -10.73 9.37 -2.08
C SER A 188 -9.28 9.47 -2.58
N CYS A 189 -9.03 10.47 -3.44
CA CYS A 189 -7.74 10.73 -4.09
C CYS A 189 -6.56 10.95 -3.12
N LEU A 190 -6.84 11.24 -1.85
CA LEU A 190 -5.82 11.42 -0.80
C LEU A 190 -5.06 10.13 -0.45
N LEU A 191 -5.63 8.95 -0.74
CA LEU A 191 -4.93 7.68 -0.66
C LEU A 191 -3.98 7.44 -1.85
N TYR A 192 -4.11 8.24 -2.91
CA TYR A 192 -3.39 8.11 -4.18
C TYR A 192 -2.53 9.34 -4.49
N THR A 193 -1.95 10.00 -3.50
CA THR A 193 -1.14 11.21 -3.69
C THR A 193 0.19 10.95 -4.38
N SER A 194 0.11 10.54 -5.63
CA SER A 194 1.13 10.81 -6.63
C SER A 194 0.41 11.34 -7.86
N PRO A 195 0.60 12.61 -8.24
CA PRO A 195 0.04 13.12 -9.47
C PRO A 195 0.55 12.24 -10.62
N SER A 196 -0.40 11.68 -11.38
CA SER A 196 -0.06 10.93 -12.58
C SER A 196 0.71 11.86 -13.54
N PRO A 197 1.74 11.36 -14.25
CA PRO A 197 2.42 12.14 -15.29
C PRO A 197 1.48 12.71 -16.36
N ARG A 198 0.23 12.22 -16.45
CA ARG A 198 -0.82 12.76 -17.34
C ARG A 198 -1.50 14.00 -16.80
N ASP A 199 -1.54 14.18 -15.49
CA ASP A 199 -2.19 15.34 -14.85
C ASP A 199 -1.31 16.59 -14.91
N MET A 200 0.01 16.43 -15.05
CA MET A 200 0.97 17.52 -15.20
C MET A 200 1.00 18.16 -16.60
N ARG A 201 0.24 17.68 -17.58
CA ARG A 201 0.20 18.20 -18.95
C ARG A 201 -0.99 19.11 -19.24
N ARG A 202 -1.78 19.49 -18.24
CA ARG A 202 -2.97 20.33 -18.39
C ARG A 202 -2.94 21.66 -17.63
N SER A 203 -1.76 22.16 -17.30
CA SER A 203 -1.56 23.54 -16.82
C SER A 203 -0.75 24.35 -17.82
#